data_d8d0dcfb0c499ed91bf4cadad700b70c
#
_entry.id   d8d0dcfb0c499ed91bf4cadad700b70c
#
_cell.length_a   1.000
_cell.length_b   1.000
_cell.length_c   1.000
_cell.angle_alpha   90.00
_cell.angle_beta   90.00
_cell.angle_gamma   90.00
#
_symmetry.space_group_name_H-M   'P 1'
#
loop_
_entity.id
_entity.type
_entity.pdbx_description
1 polymer ?
#
loop_
_entity_poly.entity_id
_entity_poly.type
_entity_poly.pdbx_seq_one_letter_code
_entity_poly.pdbx_strand_id
1 'polypeptide(L)'
;GFGQRCREFITFFKPKVGELEKLLINNKIFIDRTANVGVLPLNLAINSGVTGPMLRGSGLRFDLRRVDGYSVYPELEFEVPIGEGKMGKVGDCWDRTWVRVKEIYESLRIIDQCLNKLEGEHKRTREFDPQAIVPKKIRPKAQEFYVRAENPKGELGFYFRADGKSDIPFRCKARACSFVNLSILPEISRGVLIADLIAILGSIDIVLGEVDR
;
A
#
# COMPACT_ATOMS: atom_id res chain seq x y z
N GLY A 1 -28.95 2.97 4.11
CA GLY A 1 -28.16 3.74 3.17
C GLY A 1 -26.73 3.23 3.04
N PHE A 2 -25.92 3.86 2.18
CA PHE A 2 -24.54 3.45 1.93
C PHE A 2 -23.69 3.48 3.23
N GLY A 3 -23.72 4.58 3.97
CA GLY A 3 -22.94 4.73 5.21
C GLY A 3 -23.28 3.65 6.25
N GLN A 4 -24.56 3.34 6.42
CA GLN A 4 -24.97 2.27 7.34
C GLN A 4 -24.39 0.90 6.94
N ARG A 5 -24.46 0.52 5.67
CA ARG A 5 -23.87 -0.74 5.18
C ARG A 5 -22.37 -0.81 5.39
N CYS A 6 -21.65 0.31 5.22
CA CYS A 6 -20.23 0.38 5.51
C CYS A 6 -19.94 0.17 7.01
N ARG A 7 -20.73 0.75 7.91
CA ARG A 7 -20.56 0.55 9.36
C ARG A 7 -20.87 -0.90 9.79
N GLU A 8 -21.91 -1.49 9.21
CA GLU A 8 -22.23 -2.90 9.40
C GLU A 8 -21.08 -3.79 8.96
N PHE A 9 -20.47 -3.47 7.79
CA PHE A 9 -19.28 -4.17 7.30
C PHE A 9 -18.09 -4.01 8.26
N ILE A 10 -17.78 -2.81 8.74
CA ILE A 10 -16.69 -2.57 9.71
C ILE A 10 -16.92 -3.42 10.97
N THR A 11 -18.14 -3.41 11.49
CA THR A 11 -18.51 -4.18 12.69
C THR A 11 -18.36 -5.68 12.49
N PHE A 12 -18.73 -6.18 11.32
CA PHE A 12 -18.56 -7.59 10.95
C PHE A 12 -17.09 -7.95 10.70
N PHE A 13 -16.36 -7.11 9.97
CA PHE A 13 -15.03 -7.45 9.48
C PHE A 13 -13.93 -7.36 10.54
N LYS A 14 -14.00 -6.37 11.42
CA LYS A 14 -12.97 -6.15 12.46
C LYS A 14 -12.72 -7.38 13.35
N PRO A 15 -13.75 -8.09 13.88
CA PRO A 15 -13.55 -9.36 14.58
C PRO A 15 -12.90 -10.44 13.72
N LYS A 16 -13.21 -10.50 12.42
CA LYS A 16 -12.62 -11.47 11.49
C LYS A 16 -11.12 -11.27 11.27
N VAL A 17 -10.66 -10.03 11.28
CA VAL A 17 -9.21 -9.73 11.28
C VAL A 17 -8.57 -10.24 12.57
N GLY A 18 -9.22 -10.08 13.73
CA GLY A 18 -8.73 -10.64 15.01
C GLY A 18 -8.70 -12.18 15.03
N GLU A 19 -9.66 -12.85 14.39
CA GLU A 19 -9.61 -14.31 14.17
C GLU A 19 -8.41 -14.69 13.29
N LEU A 20 -8.16 -13.97 12.19
CA LEU A 20 -7.01 -14.17 11.31
C LEU A 20 -5.67 -14.02 12.08
N GLU A 21 -5.55 -13.01 12.93
CA GLU A 21 -4.36 -12.83 13.77
C GLU A 21 -4.11 -14.07 14.67
N LYS A 22 -5.16 -14.57 15.31
CA LYS A 22 -5.04 -15.74 16.20
C LYS A 22 -4.74 -17.03 15.46
N LEU A 23 -5.42 -17.28 14.35
CA LEU A 23 -5.33 -18.55 13.63
C LEU A 23 -4.10 -18.66 12.73
N LEU A 24 -3.63 -17.54 12.17
CA LEU A 24 -2.54 -17.51 11.23
C LEU A 24 -1.31 -16.78 11.78
N ILE A 25 -1.42 -15.49 12.04
CA ILE A 25 -0.25 -14.64 12.30
C ILE A 25 0.49 -15.03 13.59
N ASN A 26 -0.27 -15.38 14.62
CA ASN A 26 0.26 -15.81 15.92
C ASN A 26 0.40 -17.35 16.02
N ASN A 27 0.17 -18.08 14.92
CA ASN A 27 0.36 -19.52 14.88
C ASN A 27 1.85 -19.86 14.87
N LYS A 28 2.24 -20.82 15.71
CA LYS A 28 3.65 -21.24 15.82
C LYS A 28 4.24 -21.70 14.48
N ILE A 29 3.50 -22.45 13.69
CA ILE A 29 3.97 -22.94 12.38
C ILE A 29 4.23 -21.78 11.44
N PHE A 30 3.33 -20.77 11.41
CA PHE A 30 3.51 -19.58 10.59
C PHE A 30 4.72 -18.76 11.05
N ILE A 31 4.89 -18.57 12.36
CA ILE A 31 6.05 -17.87 12.93
C ILE A 31 7.34 -18.62 12.55
N ASP A 32 7.42 -19.93 12.78
CA ASP A 32 8.60 -20.75 12.48
C ASP A 32 8.99 -20.71 10.98
N ARG A 33 8.02 -20.44 10.09
CA ARG A 33 8.23 -20.36 8.63
C ARG A 33 8.47 -18.95 8.08
N THR A 34 8.27 -17.91 8.88
CA THR A 34 8.33 -16.52 8.42
C THR A 34 9.28 -15.63 9.24
N ALA A 35 9.46 -15.94 10.53
CA ALA A 35 10.39 -15.21 11.38
C ALA A 35 11.84 -15.52 11.00
N ASN A 36 12.66 -14.48 10.91
CA ASN A 36 14.07 -14.54 10.45
C ASN A 36 14.27 -15.02 8.99
N VAL A 37 13.21 -15.22 8.23
CA VAL A 37 13.25 -15.65 6.83
C VAL A 37 13.15 -14.44 5.91
N GLY A 38 14.00 -14.37 4.87
CA GLY A 38 13.98 -13.33 3.86
C GLY A 38 14.09 -11.92 4.43
N VAL A 39 15.03 -11.72 5.34
CA VAL A 39 15.27 -10.42 6.00
C VAL A 39 15.71 -9.40 4.96
N LEU A 40 14.99 -8.27 4.88
CA LEU A 40 15.30 -7.13 4.03
C LEU A 40 15.88 -6.00 4.90
N PRO A 41 17.20 -5.78 4.91
CA PRO A 41 17.81 -4.66 5.63
C PRO A 41 17.34 -3.31 5.07
N LEU A 42 17.16 -2.34 5.94
CA LEU A 42 16.64 -1.02 5.57
C LEU A 42 17.47 -0.31 4.48
N ASN A 43 18.80 -0.36 4.60
CA ASN A 43 19.70 0.23 3.60
C ASN A 43 19.51 -0.39 2.21
N LEU A 44 19.33 -1.71 2.15
CA LEU A 44 19.07 -2.41 0.89
C LEU A 44 17.70 -2.06 0.32
N ALA A 45 16.66 -1.97 1.17
CA ALA A 45 15.32 -1.56 0.76
C ALA A 45 15.32 -0.16 0.13
N ILE A 46 16.01 0.80 0.75
CA ILE A 46 16.12 2.17 0.24
C ILE A 46 16.91 2.20 -1.07
N ASN A 47 18.07 1.56 -1.14
CA ASN A 47 18.92 1.55 -2.33
C ASN A 47 18.25 0.89 -3.54
N SER A 48 17.36 -0.08 -3.30
CA SER A 48 16.60 -0.77 -4.35
C SER A 48 15.29 -0.06 -4.72
N GLY A 49 14.96 1.05 -4.08
CA GLY A 49 13.73 1.81 -4.33
C GLY A 49 12.45 1.09 -3.88
N VAL A 50 12.56 0.17 -2.94
CA VAL A 50 11.42 -0.57 -2.38
C VAL A 50 10.50 0.39 -1.63
N THR A 51 9.18 0.19 -1.74
CA THR A 51 8.17 1.05 -1.11
C THR A 51 7.03 0.22 -0.50
N GLY A 52 6.11 0.89 0.19
CA GLY A 52 4.94 0.27 0.78
C GLY A 52 5.24 -0.64 1.97
N PRO A 53 4.42 -1.69 2.18
CA PRO A 53 4.58 -2.61 3.30
C PRO A 53 5.95 -3.30 3.35
N MET A 54 6.60 -3.47 2.20
CA MET A 54 7.96 -4.00 2.12
C MET A 54 8.97 -3.09 2.83
N LEU A 55 8.95 -1.78 2.52
CA LEU A 55 9.81 -0.78 3.14
C LEU A 55 9.43 -0.57 4.61
N ARG A 56 8.14 -0.48 4.90
CA ARG A 56 7.64 -0.35 6.28
C ARG A 56 7.98 -1.56 7.13
N GLY A 57 7.93 -2.78 6.56
CA GLY A 57 8.41 -4.00 7.21
C GLY A 57 9.89 -3.93 7.62
N SER A 58 10.72 -3.20 6.87
CA SER A 58 12.13 -2.96 7.20
C SER A 58 12.35 -1.81 8.22
N GLY A 59 11.28 -1.32 8.86
CA GLY A 59 11.33 -0.37 9.97
C GLY A 59 11.25 1.10 9.58
N LEU A 60 11.08 1.47 8.31
CA LEU A 60 10.95 2.87 7.90
C LEU A 60 9.47 3.30 7.82
N ARG A 61 9.13 4.34 8.58
CA ARG A 61 7.79 4.96 8.60
C ARG A 61 7.60 5.88 7.38
N PHE A 62 7.46 5.28 6.20
CA PHE A 62 7.27 6.01 4.95
C PHE A 62 5.94 5.63 4.30
N ASP A 63 5.09 6.63 4.07
CA ASP A 63 3.77 6.49 3.44
C ASP A 63 3.42 7.80 2.72
N LEU A 64 3.11 7.73 1.43
CA LEU A 64 2.84 8.91 0.62
C LEU A 64 1.61 9.67 1.06
N ARG A 65 0.65 9.00 1.69
CA ARG A 65 -0.54 9.65 2.26
C ARG A 65 -0.19 10.65 3.37
N ARG A 66 0.97 10.43 4.04
CA ARG A 66 1.51 11.33 5.07
C ARG A 66 2.57 12.28 4.51
N VAL A 67 3.47 11.79 3.67
CA VAL A 67 4.62 12.56 3.16
C VAL A 67 4.16 13.61 2.13
N ASP A 68 3.37 13.20 1.15
CA ASP A 68 2.88 14.10 0.07
C ASP A 68 1.55 14.77 0.44
N GLY A 69 0.80 14.23 1.41
CA GLY A 69 -0.40 14.85 1.95
C GLY A 69 -1.48 15.16 0.92
N TYR A 70 -1.77 14.22 0.03
CA TYR A 70 -2.75 14.42 -1.04
C TYR A 70 -4.17 14.03 -0.63
N SER A 71 -5.17 14.49 -1.40
CA SER A 71 -6.60 14.23 -1.19
C SER A 71 -7.03 14.64 0.23
N VAL A 72 -7.83 13.85 0.91
CA VAL A 72 -8.36 14.07 2.26
C VAL A 72 -7.43 13.54 3.36
N TYR A 73 -6.35 12.83 3.03
CA TYR A 73 -5.48 12.18 4.01
C TYR A 73 -4.86 13.10 5.06
N PRO A 74 -4.48 14.38 4.77
CA PRO A 74 -3.98 15.29 5.80
C PRO A 74 -4.98 15.58 6.93
N GLU A 75 -6.27 15.41 6.66
CA GLU A 75 -7.35 15.67 7.61
C GLU A 75 -7.74 14.43 8.43
N LEU A 76 -7.14 13.28 8.14
CA LEU A 76 -7.47 12.01 8.78
C LEU A 76 -6.38 11.59 9.76
N GLU A 77 -6.82 10.98 10.85
CA GLU A 77 -5.93 10.40 11.85
C GLU A 77 -5.74 8.90 11.57
N PHE A 78 -4.52 8.51 11.27
CA PHE A 78 -4.14 7.10 11.15
C PHE A 78 -2.65 6.93 11.44
N GLU A 79 -2.26 5.75 11.88
CA GLU A 79 -0.88 5.39 12.10
C GLU A 79 -0.29 4.73 10.85
N VAL A 80 1.03 4.79 10.73
CA VAL A 80 1.78 4.07 9.70
C VAL A 80 2.56 2.97 10.41
N PRO A 81 2.07 1.72 10.39
CA PRO A 81 2.74 0.59 11.04
C PRO A 81 4.10 0.31 10.39
N ILE A 82 5.04 -0.12 11.22
CA ILE A 82 6.38 -0.53 10.78
C ILE A 82 6.75 -1.89 11.37
N GLY A 83 7.74 -2.55 10.77
CA GLY A 83 8.35 -3.74 11.31
C GLY A 83 9.14 -3.43 12.58
N GLU A 84 8.94 -4.24 13.61
CA GLU A 84 9.53 -4.08 14.94
C GLU A 84 10.42 -5.27 15.34
N GLY A 85 10.50 -6.30 14.50
CA GLY A 85 11.24 -7.53 14.83
C GLY A 85 10.61 -8.32 15.97
N LYS A 86 9.29 -8.29 16.09
CA LYS A 86 8.57 -8.82 17.27
C LYS A 86 8.70 -10.33 17.46
N MET A 87 8.75 -11.08 16.35
CA MET A 87 8.91 -12.55 16.36
C MET A 87 10.27 -12.99 15.81
N GLY A 88 11.00 -12.09 15.17
CA GLY A 88 12.30 -12.35 14.55
C GLY A 88 13.11 -11.09 14.36
N LYS A 89 13.65 -10.89 13.15
CA LYS A 89 14.42 -9.70 12.79
C LYS A 89 13.57 -8.70 12.05
N VAL A 90 13.79 -7.41 12.30
CA VAL A 90 13.16 -6.34 11.53
C VAL A 90 13.40 -6.57 10.03
N GLY A 91 12.33 -6.53 9.25
CA GLY A 91 12.39 -6.72 7.81
C GLY A 91 12.24 -8.18 7.34
N ASP A 92 11.91 -9.13 8.20
CA ASP A 92 11.63 -10.50 7.80
C ASP A 92 10.23 -10.69 7.20
N CYS A 93 9.89 -11.89 6.77
CA CYS A 93 8.59 -12.21 6.19
C CYS A 93 7.45 -11.98 7.20
N TRP A 94 7.69 -12.26 8.48
CA TRP A 94 6.68 -12.08 9.52
C TRP A 94 6.34 -10.60 9.70
N ASP A 95 7.35 -9.73 9.82
CA ASP A 95 7.15 -8.28 9.96
C ASP A 95 6.40 -7.68 8.78
N ARG A 96 6.74 -8.07 7.54
CA ARG A 96 6.02 -7.62 6.34
C ARG A 96 4.55 -8.01 6.35
N THR A 97 4.25 -9.22 6.83
CA THR A 97 2.87 -9.69 6.96
C THR A 97 2.15 -8.96 8.10
N TRP A 98 2.82 -8.78 9.22
CA TRP A 98 2.30 -8.05 10.38
C TRP A 98 1.94 -6.60 10.06
N VAL A 99 2.80 -5.90 9.36
CA VAL A 99 2.53 -4.52 8.90
C VAL A 99 1.24 -4.47 8.10
N ARG A 100 1.00 -5.40 7.15
CA ARG A 100 -0.23 -5.44 6.35
C ARG A 100 -1.48 -5.66 7.21
N VAL A 101 -1.38 -6.54 8.20
CA VAL A 101 -2.51 -6.77 9.11
C VAL A 101 -2.82 -5.51 9.92
N LYS A 102 -1.81 -4.80 10.40
CA LYS A 102 -2.00 -3.52 11.08
C LYS A 102 -2.60 -2.44 10.17
N GLU A 103 -2.18 -2.40 8.92
CA GLU A 103 -2.74 -1.48 7.93
C GLU A 103 -4.23 -1.73 7.64
N ILE A 104 -4.73 -2.96 7.81
CA ILE A 104 -6.17 -3.25 7.74
C ILE A 104 -6.93 -2.48 8.82
N TYR A 105 -6.45 -2.48 10.05
CA TYR A 105 -7.09 -1.74 11.15
C TYR A 105 -7.08 -0.23 10.89
N GLU A 106 -5.96 0.32 10.41
CA GLU A 106 -5.88 1.73 10.06
C GLU A 106 -6.79 2.08 8.87
N SER A 107 -6.94 1.18 7.90
CA SER A 107 -7.88 1.35 6.79
C SER A 107 -9.34 1.41 7.27
N LEU A 108 -9.72 0.54 8.22
CA LEU A 108 -11.05 0.60 8.84
C LEU A 108 -11.27 1.90 9.62
N ARG A 109 -10.23 2.40 10.32
CA ARG A 109 -10.25 3.69 11.01
C ARG A 109 -10.43 4.86 10.04
N ILE A 110 -9.73 4.84 8.91
CA ILE A 110 -9.88 5.84 7.84
C ILE A 110 -11.30 5.84 7.29
N ILE A 111 -11.85 4.66 6.96
CA ILE A 111 -13.21 4.53 6.43
C ILE A 111 -14.23 5.13 7.41
N ASP A 112 -14.11 4.81 8.70
CA ASP A 112 -15.04 5.34 9.73
C ASP A 112 -14.98 6.87 9.83
N GLN A 113 -13.78 7.46 9.80
CA GLN A 113 -13.60 8.91 9.78
C GLN A 113 -14.20 9.55 8.52
N CYS A 114 -14.01 8.95 7.35
CA CYS A 114 -14.61 9.43 6.11
C CYS A 114 -16.15 9.38 6.18
N LEU A 115 -16.73 8.32 6.74
CA LEU A 115 -18.18 8.20 6.92
C LEU A 115 -18.72 9.29 7.86
N ASN A 116 -18.00 9.57 8.96
CA ASN A 116 -18.38 10.64 9.88
C ASN A 116 -18.39 12.01 9.20
N LYS A 117 -17.37 12.30 8.38
CA LYS A 117 -17.30 13.55 7.60
C LYS A 117 -18.44 13.64 6.59
N LEU A 118 -18.73 12.57 5.84
CA LEU A 118 -19.82 12.53 4.85
C LEU A 118 -21.21 12.70 5.49
N GLU A 119 -21.42 12.15 6.69
CA GLU A 119 -22.70 12.24 7.40
C GLU A 119 -22.85 13.56 8.17
N GLY A 120 -21.75 14.22 8.54
CA GLY A 120 -21.71 15.47 9.25
C GLY A 120 -21.88 16.69 8.34
N GLU A 121 -20.78 17.25 7.88
CA GLU A 121 -20.74 18.54 7.15
C GLU A 121 -21.35 18.46 5.75
N HIS A 122 -21.13 17.36 5.03
CA HIS A 122 -21.56 17.23 3.63
C HIS A 122 -23.02 16.80 3.46
N LYS A 123 -23.68 16.31 4.50
CA LYS A 123 -25.10 15.98 4.43
C LYS A 123 -26.00 17.23 4.20
N ARG A 124 -25.47 18.42 4.48
CA ARG A 124 -26.20 19.68 4.41
C ARG A 124 -26.10 20.40 3.07
N THR A 125 -25.14 20.06 2.22
CA THR A 125 -24.98 20.68 0.90
C THR A 125 -25.54 19.77 -0.17
N ARG A 126 -26.76 20.07 -0.65
CA ARG A 126 -27.33 19.48 -1.88
C ARG A 126 -26.54 19.87 -3.14
N GLU A 127 -25.46 20.61 -3.00
CA GLU A 127 -24.59 21.12 -4.07
C GLU A 127 -23.43 20.17 -4.42
N PHE A 128 -23.28 19.04 -3.70
CA PHE A 128 -22.26 18.07 -4.04
C PHE A 128 -22.70 17.25 -5.26
N ASP A 129 -22.22 17.62 -6.44
CA ASP A 129 -22.27 16.78 -7.62
C ASP A 129 -21.10 15.80 -7.61
N PRO A 130 -21.32 14.50 -7.39
CA PRO A 130 -20.25 13.50 -7.39
C PRO A 130 -19.70 13.24 -8.79
N GLN A 131 -20.28 13.85 -9.82
CA GLN A 131 -19.84 13.68 -11.20
C GLN A 131 -18.77 14.70 -11.55
N ALA A 132 -17.52 14.26 -11.69
CA ALA A 132 -16.49 15.09 -12.27
C ALA A 132 -16.77 15.31 -13.77
N ILE A 133 -16.96 16.56 -14.17
CA ILE A 133 -17.06 16.92 -15.59
C ILE A 133 -15.64 16.91 -16.16
N VAL A 134 -15.30 15.79 -16.80
CA VAL A 134 -14.00 15.65 -17.48
C VAL A 134 -14.18 16.01 -18.95
N PRO A 135 -13.36 16.92 -19.52
CA PRO A 135 -13.38 17.22 -20.93
C PRO A 135 -13.16 15.95 -21.76
N LYS A 136 -13.92 15.77 -22.84
CA LYS A 136 -13.76 14.62 -23.75
C LYS A 136 -12.36 14.53 -24.37
N LYS A 137 -11.70 15.67 -24.53
CA LYS A 137 -10.32 15.78 -25.02
C LYS A 137 -9.53 16.73 -24.14
N ILE A 138 -8.41 16.26 -23.63
CA ILE A 138 -7.46 17.04 -22.84
C ILE A 138 -6.23 17.23 -23.71
N ARG A 139 -5.83 18.49 -23.96
CA ARG A 139 -4.58 18.85 -24.66
C ARG A 139 -3.70 19.62 -23.68
N PRO A 140 -2.88 18.94 -22.89
CA PRO A 140 -1.98 19.61 -21.97
C PRO A 140 -0.92 20.40 -22.74
N LYS A 141 -0.43 21.50 -22.13
CA LYS A 141 0.71 22.23 -22.67
C LYS A 141 1.94 21.33 -22.73
N ALA A 142 2.93 21.70 -23.56
CA ALA A 142 4.21 20.99 -23.60
C ALA A 142 4.89 21.06 -22.22
N GLN A 143 4.89 19.92 -21.53
CA GLN A 143 5.43 19.80 -20.17
C GLN A 143 5.67 18.34 -19.79
N GLU A 144 6.44 18.15 -18.74
CA GLU A 144 6.66 16.86 -18.10
C GLU A 144 6.12 16.93 -16.68
N PHE A 145 5.53 15.85 -16.22
CA PHE A 145 5.09 15.74 -14.84
C PHE A 145 5.11 14.29 -14.36
N TYR A 146 5.32 14.13 -13.06
CA TYR A 146 5.25 12.88 -12.37
C TYR A 146 4.22 12.99 -11.25
N VAL A 147 3.27 12.07 -11.22
CA VAL A 147 2.25 11.98 -10.17
C VAL A 147 2.35 10.62 -9.53
N ARG A 148 2.30 10.57 -8.22
CA ARG A 148 2.37 9.34 -7.44
C ARG A 148 1.32 9.28 -6.34
N ALA A 149 0.98 8.08 -5.94
CA ALA A 149 0.06 7.82 -4.83
C ALA A 149 0.45 6.53 -4.10
N GLU A 150 0.05 6.41 -2.86
CA GLU A 150 0.18 5.17 -2.10
C GLU A 150 -0.85 4.16 -2.58
N ASN A 151 -0.36 3.06 -3.14
CA ASN A 151 -1.13 1.88 -3.49
C ASN A 151 -0.95 0.85 -2.35
N PRO A 152 -1.84 -0.12 -2.14
CA PRO A 152 -1.68 -1.16 -1.11
C PRO A 152 -0.34 -1.90 -1.15
N LYS A 153 0.32 -1.96 -2.31
CA LYS A 153 1.64 -2.60 -2.49
C LYS A 153 2.82 -1.62 -2.38
N GLY A 154 2.55 -0.31 -2.35
CA GLY A 154 3.55 0.75 -2.27
C GLY A 154 3.31 1.88 -3.26
N GLU A 155 4.34 2.62 -3.61
CA GLU A 155 4.24 3.76 -4.53
C GLU A 155 3.87 3.32 -5.95
N LEU A 156 2.70 3.77 -6.42
CA LEU A 156 2.32 3.75 -7.82
C LEU A 156 2.52 5.16 -8.40
N GLY A 157 3.33 5.27 -9.45
CA GLY A 157 3.64 6.54 -10.08
C GLY A 157 3.46 6.53 -11.58
N PHE A 158 3.09 7.68 -12.14
CA PHE A 158 2.99 7.88 -13.58
C PHE A 158 3.78 9.10 -14.00
N TYR A 159 4.72 8.88 -14.90
CA TYR A 159 5.41 9.94 -15.60
C TYR A 159 4.75 10.17 -16.98
N PHE A 160 4.46 11.43 -17.27
CA PHE A 160 3.91 11.85 -18.56
C PHE A 160 4.73 12.98 -19.15
N ARG A 161 4.88 12.93 -20.48
CA ARG A 161 5.40 14.02 -21.28
C ARG A 161 4.38 14.38 -22.36
N ALA A 162 3.96 15.65 -22.38
CA ALA A 162 3.05 16.19 -23.38
C ALA A 162 3.85 17.05 -24.36
N ASP A 163 3.45 17.06 -25.64
CA ASP A 163 4.06 17.87 -26.71
C ASP A 163 3.34 19.21 -26.92
N GLY A 164 2.22 19.44 -26.25
CA GLY A 164 1.38 20.63 -26.38
C GLY A 164 0.48 20.67 -27.63
N LYS A 165 0.54 19.65 -28.49
CA LYS A 165 -0.17 19.61 -29.78
C LYS A 165 -1.24 18.53 -29.85
N SER A 166 -0.99 17.41 -29.19
CA SER A 166 -1.84 16.22 -29.25
C SER A 166 -2.59 16.00 -27.93
N ASP A 167 -3.69 15.27 -27.99
CA ASP A 167 -4.39 14.68 -26.85
C ASP A 167 -3.81 13.31 -26.43
N ILE A 168 -2.83 12.82 -27.22
CA ILE A 168 -2.07 11.61 -26.91
C ILE A 168 -0.73 12.05 -26.28
N PRO A 169 -0.34 11.50 -25.12
CA PRO A 169 0.95 11.83 -24.53
C PRO A 169 2.10 11.37 -25.41
N PHE A 170 3.13 12.21 -25.58
CA PHE A 170 4.35 11.85 -26.29
C PHE A 170 5.04 10.66 -25.61
N ARG A 171 4.99 10.62 -24.28
CA ARG A 171 5.51 9.50 -23.48
C ARG A 171 4.69 9.35 -22.22
N CYS A 172 4.37 8.09 -21.89
CA CYS A 172 3.82 7.69 -20.62
C CYS A 172 4.65 6.53 -20.05
N LYS A 173 5.03 6.61 -18.79
CA LYS A 173 5.72 5.53 -18.09
C LYS A 173 5.11 5.33 -16.70
N ALA A 174 4.68 4.10 -16.43
CA ALA A 174 4.21 3.73 -15.09
C ALA A 174 5.37 3.20 -14.24
N ARG A 175 5.48 3.65 -13.00
CA ARG A 175 6.27 3.02 -11.94
C ARG A 175 5.34 2.12 -11.15
N ALA A 176 5.48 0.82 -11.33
CA ALA A 176 4.72 -0.16 -10.56
C ALA A 176 5.49 -0.55 -9.30
N CYS A 177 4.79 -0.58 -8.17
CA CYS A 177 5.37 -0.98 -6.91
C CYS A 177 5.78 -2.45 -6.91
N SER A 178 4.95 -3.35 -7.45
CA SER A 178 5.23 -4.79 -7.47
C SER A 178 6.47 -5.14 -8.29
N PHE A 179 6.69 -4.47 -9.43
CA PHE A 179 7.88 -4.67 -10.25
C PHE A 179 9.17 -4.32 -9.48
N VAL A 180 9.16 -3.15 -8.82
CA VAL A 180 10.31 -2.68 -8.02
C VAL A 180 10.51 -3.60 -6.80
N ASN A 181 9.43 -3.92 -6.08
CA ASN A 181 9.52 -4.75 -4.88
C ASN A 181 9.99 -6.18 -5.19
N LEU A 182 9.62 -6.74 -6.37
CA LEU A 182 10.07 -8.05 -6.80
C LEU A 182 11.57 -8.11 -7.12
N SER A 183 12.16 -7.00 -7.56
CA SER A 183 13.58 -6.96 -7.93
C SER A 183 14.53 -7.33 -6.79
N ILE A 184 14.07 -7.23 -5.53
CA ILE A 184 14.85 -7.59 -4.34
C ILE A 184 14.88 -9.08 -4.04
N LEU A 185 14.01 -9.88 -4.69
CA LEU A 185 13.87 -11.31 -4.42
C LEU A 185 15.20 -12.08 -4.47
N PRO A 186 16.07 -11.90 -5.47
CA PRO A 186 17.34 -12.60 -5.54
C PRO A 186 18.24 -12.35 -4.32
N GLU A 187 18.20 -11.10 -3.78
CA GLU A 187 19.07 -10.72 -2.66
C GLU A 187 18.60 -11.32 -1.33
N ILE A 188 17.29 -11.23 -1.05
CA ILE A 188 16.73 -11.73 0.22
C ILE A 188 16.52 -13.24 0.23
N SER A 189 16.75 -13.92 -0.91
CA SER A 189 16.63 -15.38 -1.04
C SER A 189 17.97 -16.10 -0.96
N ARG A 190 19.08 -15.39 -0.78
CA ARG A 190 20.40 -16.02 -0.67
C ARG A 190 20.54 -16.80 0.64
N GLY A 191 20.96 -18.06 0.53
CA GLY A 191 21.25 -18.91 1.69
C GLY A 191 20.01 -19.42 2.44
N VAL A 192 18.80 -19.25 1.89
CA VAL A 192 17.56 -19.80 2.45
C VAL A 192 17.23 -21.17 1.86
N LEU A 193 16.33 -21.89 2.50
CA LEU A 193 15.79 -23.14 1.93
C LEU A 193 14.90 -22.85 0.72
N ILE A 194 14.84 -23.78 -0.24
CA ILE A 194 13.93 -23.67 -1.40
C ILE A 194 12.48 -23.50 -0.95
N ALA A 195 12.07 -24.18 0.12
CA ALA A 195 10.74 -24.05 0.71
C ALA A 195 10.46 -22.63 1.25
N ASP A 196 11.48 -21.91 1.70
CA ASP A 196 11.34 -20.53 2.21
C ASP A 196 11.18 -19.51 1.09
N LEU A 197 11.64 -19.83 -0.13
CA LEU A 197 11.46 -18.97 -1.29
C LEU A 197 9.98 -18.66 -1.56
N ILE A 198 9.10 -19.63 -1.35
CA ILE A 198 7.65 -19.45 -1.49
C ILE A 198 7.12 -18.48 -0.41
N ALA A 199 7.57 -18.61 0.83
CA ALA A 199 7.20 -17.72 1.91
C ALA A 199 7.71 -16.28 1.65
N ILE A 200 8.94 -16.14 1.16
CA ILE A 200 9.54 -14.85 0.77
C ILE A 200 8.71 -14.21 -0.35
N LEU A 201 8.45 -14.93 -1.44
CA LEU A 201 7.66 -14.43 -2.56
C LEU A 201 6.25 -14.02 -2.12
N GLY A 202 5.57 -14.85 -1.31
CA GLY A 202 4.28 -14.53 -0.73
C GLY A 202 4.30 -13.29 0.14
N SER A 203 5.39 -13.06 0.90
CA SER A 203 5.54 -11.89 1.77
C SER A 203 5.79 -10.58 0.99
N ILE A 204 6.30 -10.65 -0.25
CA ILE A 204 6.44 -9.48 -1.14
C ILE A 204 5.05 -9.02 -1.60
N ASP A 205 4.11 -9.97 -1.76
CA ASP A 205 2.72 -9.69 -2.12
C ASP A 205 2.60 -8.99 -3.48
N ILE A 206 3.16 -9.59 -4.50
CA ILE A 206 3.16 -9.05 -5.87
C ILE A 206 1.81 -9.22 -6.57
N VAL A 207 1.52 -8.32 -7.50
CA VAL A 207 0.46 -8.43 -8.49
C VAL A 207 1.11 -8.67 -9.85
N LEU A 208 0.92 -9.86 -10.44
CA LEU A 208 1.60 -10.24 -11.68
C LEU A 208 1.25 -9.32 -12.86
N GLY A 209 0.00 -8.87 -12.99
CA GLY A 209 -0.39 -7.92 -14.02
C GLY A 209 0.29 -6.54 -13.90
N GLU A 210 0.74 -6.17 -12.69
CA GLU A 210 1.53 -4.96 -12.46
C GLU A 210 3.02 -5.18 -12.79
N VAL A 211 3.50 -6.41 -12.73
CA VAL A 211 4.87 -6.78 -13.08
C VAL A 211 5.05 -6.90 -14.60
N ASP A 212 4.04 -7.45 -15.27
CA ASP A 212 4.07 -7.87 -16.68
C ASP A 212 3.55 -6.79 -17.67
N ARG A 213 3.54 -5.52 -17.32
CA ARG A 213 3.04 -4.43 -18.17
C ARG A 213 4.03 -3.98 -19.25
#